data_e4cd6e7441026afd412f155e1eb08f31
#
_entry.id   e4cd6e7441026afd412f155e1eb08f31
#
_cell.length_a   1.000
_cell.length_b   1.000
_cell.length_c   1.000
_cell.angle_alpha   90.00
_cell.angle_beta   90.00
_cell.angle_gamma   90.00
#
_symmetry.space_group_name_H-M   'P 1'
#
loop_
_entity.id
_entity.type
_entity.pdbx_description
1 polymer ?
#
loop_
_entity_poly.entity_id
_entity_poly.type
_entity_poly.pdbx_seq_one_letter_code
_entity_poly.pdbx_strand_id
1 'polypeptide(L)' 'MARAAREPRTDYHKDGTVKARGSMRDGQLDGYWEWFRKDGTRLRSGHFDMGERTGVWTTYDAAGNPYKVTRFG' A
#
# COMPACT_ATOMS: atom_id res chain seq x y z
N MET A 1 -23.23 -13.25 -5.18
CA MET A 1 -22.17 -13.37 -6.19
C MET A 1 -20.82 -13.13 -5.52
N ALA A 2 -19.86 -14.00 -5.78
CA ALA A 2 -18.54 -13.86 -5.17
C ALA A 2 -17.77 -12.70 -5.80
N ARG A 3 -16.94 -12.04 -4.99
CA ARG A 3 -16.00 -11.04 -5.50
C ARG A 3 -14.95 -11.71 -6.35
N ALA A 4 -14.41 -10.99 -7.33
CA ALA A 4 -13.26 -11.45 -8.09
C ALA A 4 -12.08 -11.68 -7.15
N ALA A 5 -11.19 -12.59 -7.52
CA ALA A 5 -9.97 -12.83 -6.76
C ALA A 5 -9.07 -11.59 -6.80
N ARG A 6 -8.31 -11.39 -5.72
CA ARG A 6 -7.29 -10.35 -5.69
C ARG A 6 -6.15 -10.71 -6.64
N GLU A 7 -5.63 -9.71 -7.31
CA GLU A 7 -4.50 -9.86 -8.20
C GLU A 7 -3.34 -9.04 -7.64
N PRO A 8 -2.14 -9.62 -7.51
CA PRO A 8 -0.98 -8.87 -7.02
C PRO A 8 -0.61 -7.76 -7.99
N ARG A 9 -0.18 -6.64 -7.45
CA ARG A 9 0.29 -5.53 -8.24
C ARG A 9 1.54 -4.92 -7.63
N THR A 10 2.51 -4.63 -8.47
CA THR A 10 3.74 -3.95 -8.08
C THR A 10 3.99 -2.79 -9.04
N ASP A 11 4.19 -1.61 -8.49
CA ASP A 11 4.57 -0.43 -9.26
C ASP A 11 6.04 -0.11 -8.97
N TYR A 12 6.72 0.48 -9.95
CA TYR A 12 8.16 0.73 -9.86
C TYR A 12 8.46 2.21 -10.04
N HIS A 13 9.51 2.67 -9.35
CA HIS A 13 10.13 3.95 -9.65
C HIS A 13 10.84 3.86 -11.01
N LYS A 14 11.20 5.02 -11.57
CA LYS A 14 11.89 5.06 -12.86
C LYS A 14 13.21 4.30 -12.85
N ASP A 15 13.86 4.20 -11.70
CA ASP A 15 15.14 3.48 -11.56
C ASP A 15 14.96 1.96 -11.40
N GLY A 16 13.72 1.46 -11.44
CA GLY A 16 13.45 0.02 -11.32
C GLY A 16 13.20 -0.48 -9.91
N THR A 17 13.39 0.35 -8.89
CA THR A 17 13.08 -0.07 -7.52
C THR A 17 11.58 -0.04 -7.26
N VAL A 18 11.12 -0.87 -6.32
CA VAL A 18 9.69 -0.97 -6.01
C VAL A 18 9.20 0.34 -5.40
N LYS A 19 8.13 0.88 -5.97
CA LYS A 19 7.48 2.09 -5.49
C LYS A 19 6.28 1.75 -4.61
N ALA A 20 5.49 0.75 -5.02
CA ALA A 20 4.30 0.34 -4.29
C ALA A 20 4.04 -1.14 -4.55
N ARG A 21 3.46 -1.80 -3.58
CA ARG A 21 3.13 -3.22 -3.69
C ARG A 21 1.85 -3.51 -2.91
N GLY A 22 0.95 -4.23 -3.55
CA GLY A 22 -0.31 -4.60 -2.95
C GLY A 22 -1.11 -5.50 -3.86
N SER A 23 -2.42 -5.39 -3.81
CA SER A 23 -3.32 -6.17 -4.65
C SER A 23 -4.46 -5.31 -5.18
N MET A 24 -5.06 -5.81 -6.25
CA MET A 24 -6.19 -5.17 -6.92
C MET A 24 -7.35 -6.15 -6.97
N ARG A 25 -8.56 -5.63 -7.01
CA ARG A 25 -9.77 -6.42 -7.21
C ARG A 25 -10.72 -5.57 -8.05
N ASP A 26 -11.18 -6.12 -9.17
CA ASP A 26 -12.07 -5.40 -10.10
C ASP A 26 -11.54 -4.01 -10.48
N GLY A 27 -10.23 -3.91 -10.72
CA GLY A 27 -9.60 -2.65 -11.13
C GLY A 27 -9.39 -1.65 -10.00
N GLN A 28 -9.68 -2.02 -8.76
CA GLN A 28 -9.53 -1.12 -7.61
C GLN A 28 -8.51 -1.69 -6.63
N LEU A 29 -7.81 -0.77 -5.94
CA LEU A 29 -6.91 -1.16 -4.86
C LEU A 29 -7.72 -1.87 -3.77
N ASP A 30 -7.25 -3.02 -3.33
CA ASP A 30 -7.94 -3.82 -2.33
C ASP A 30 -6.95 -4.62 -1.50
N GLY A 31 -7.12 -4.61 -0.18
CA GLY A 31 -6.23 -5.28 0.75
C GLY A 31 -5.09 -4.41 1.21
N TYR A 32 -4.03 -5.07 1.68
CA TYR A 32 -2.87 -4.40 2.26
C TYR A 32 -1.96 -3.85 1.17
N TRP A 33 -1.52 -2.59 1.37
CA TRP A 33 -0.61 -1.92 0.46
C TRP A 33 0.56 -1.31 1.19
N GLU A 34 1.73 -1.32 0.54
CA GLU A 34 2.94 -0.69 1.02
C GLU A 34 3.53 0.20 -0.06
N TRP A 35 4.07 1.34 0.35
CA TRP A 35 4.79 2.27 -0.54
C TRP A 35 6.21 2.39 -0.04
N PHE A 36 7.15 2.51 -0.96
CA PHE A 36 8.58 2.52 -0.68
C PHE A 36 9.25 3.74 -1.28
N ARG A 37 10.30 4.21 -0.59
CA ARG A 37 11.20 5.21 -1.14
C ARG A 37 12.16 4.54 -2.11
N LYS A 38 12.87 5.36 -2.93
CA LYS A 38 13.84 4.83 -3.89
C LYS A 38 14.98 4.05 -3.23
N ASP A 39 15.32 4.38 -1.99
CA ASP A 39 16.37 3.67 -1.25
C ASP A 39 15.90 2.33 -0.68
N GLY A 40 14.64 1.96 -0.92
CA GLY A 40 14.08 0.69 -0.45
C GLY A 40 13.42 0.76 0.92
N THR A 41 13.52 1.87 1.63
CA THR A 41 12.87 1.99 2.94
C THR A 41 11.37 2.19 2.77
N ARG A 42 10.59 1.64 3.69
CA ARG A 42 9.13 1.76 3.63
C ARG A 42 8.73 3.19 3.98
N LEU A 43 7.90 3.78 3.13
CA LEU A 43 7.38 5.13 3.31
C LEU A 43 6.04 5.09 4.04
N ARG A 44 5.16 4.18 3.64
CA ARG A 44 3.78 4.16 4.14
C ARG A 44 3.20 2.76 3.98
N SER A 45 2.25 2.43 4.84
CA SER A 45 1.44 1.22 4.69
C SER A 45 -0.01 1.52 5.05
N GLY A 46 -0.93 0.74 4.48
CA GLY A 46 -2.34 0.90 4.74
C GLY A 46 -3.18 -0.18 4.10
N HIS A 47 -4.46 -0.07 4.26
CA HIS A 47 -5.42 -1.04 3.73
C HIS A 47 -6.47 -0.33 2.89
N PHE A 48 -6.90 -1.02 1.84
CA PHE A 48 -8.02 -0.59 1.01
C PHE A 48 -9.13 -1.63 1.03
N ASP A 49 -10.36 -1.18 0.92
CA ASP A 49 -11.52 -2.02 0.62
C ASP A 49 -12.17 -1.46 -0.63
N MET A 50 -11.95 -2.12 -1.76
CA MET A 50 -12.48 -1.72 -3.07
C MET A 50 -12.27 -0.23 -3.34
N GLY A 51 -11.03 0.22 -3.21
CA GLY A 51 -10.62 1.59 -3.50
C GLY A 51 -10.76 2.58 -2.35
N GLU A 52 -11.39 2.20 -1.25
CA GLU A 52 -11.53 3.08 -0.09
C GLU A 52 -10.50 2.75 0.98
N ARG A 53 -9.91 3.79 1.59
CA ARG A 53 -8.97 3.59 2.69
C ARG A 53 -9.71 3.13 3.93
N THR A 54 -9.20 2.06 4.53
CA THR A 54 -9.78 1.49 5.76
C THR A 54 -8.66 1.13 6.73
N GLY A 55 -9.01 0.93 7.99
CA GLY A 55 -8.08 0.45 9.01
C GLY A 55 -7.02 1.46 9.36
N VAL A 56 -5.86 0.96 9.74
CA VAL A 56 -4.75 1.78 10.21
C VAL A 56 -3.78 2.08 9.07
N TRP A 57 -3.47 3.35 8.89
CA TRP A 57 -2.50 3.83 7.92
C TRP A 57 -1.31 4.42 8.66
N THR A 58 -0.13 4.00 8.29
CA THR A 58 1.10 4.41 8.97
C THR A 58 2.07 5.02 7.98
N THR A 59 2.67 6.15 8.35
CA THR A 59 3.80 6.73 7.63
C THR A 59 5.05 6.49 8.46
N TYR A 60 6.14 6.10 7.79
CA TYR A 60 7.40 5.72 8.44
C TYR A 60 8.48 6.75 8.14
N ASP A 61 9.35 6.98 9.11
CA ASP A 61 10.52 7.84 8.92
C ASP A 61 11.63 7.08 8.16
N ALA A 62 12.74 7.76 7.89
CA ALA A 62 13.83 7.17 7.12
C ALA A 62 14.50 5.99 7.83
N ALA A 63 14.38 5.90 9.14
CA ALA A 63 14.92 4.78 9.94
C ALA A 63 13.93 3.59 10.01
N GLY A 64 12.74 3.74 9.42
CA GLY A 64 11.74 2.68 9.42
C GLY A 64 10.80 2.70 10.61
N ASN A 65 10.87 3.73 11.43
CA ASN A 65 10.00 3.84 12.60
C ASN A 65 8.69 4.55 12.26
N PRO A 66 7.54 4.09 12.80
CA PRO A 66 6.28 4.81 12.62
C PRO A 66 6.37 6.21 13.23
N TYR A 67 5.96 7.23 12.49
CA TYR A 67 5.89 8.57 13.06
C TYR A 67 4.53 9.22 12.90
N LYS A 68 3.68 8.71 12.01
CA LYS A 68 2.32 9.21 11.87
C LYS A 68 1.38 8.03 11.64
N VAL A 69 0.33 7.94 12.45
CA VAL A 69 -0.66 6.88 12.36
C VAL A 69 -2.03 7.51 12.23
N THR A 70 -2.81 7.08 11.23
CA THR A 70 -4.17 7.56 10.99
C THR A 70 -5.08 6.34 10.91
N ARG A 71 -6.24 6.43 11.52
CA ARG A 71 -7.23 5.35 11.49
C ARG A 71 -8.42 5.79 10.64
N PHE A 72 -8.80 4.92 9.70
CA PHE A 72 -9.96 5.10 8.84
C PHE A 72 -10.98 4.05 9.20
N GLY A 73 -12.15 4.43 9.28
CA GLY A 73 -13.13 3.51 9.68
C GLY A 73 -14.34 3.33 9.18
#